data_1412625440cc0f59c5eabb04b439cec8
#
_entry.id   1412625440cc0f59c5eabb04b439cec8
#
_cell.length_a   1.000
_cell.length_b   1.000
_cell.length_c   1.000
_cell.angle_alpha   90.00
_cell.angle_beta   90.00
_cell.angle_gamma   90.00
#
_symmetry.space_group_name_H-M   'P 1'
#
loop_
_entity.id
_entity.type
_entity.pdbx_description
1 polymer ?
#
loop_
_entity_poly.entity_id
_entity_poly.type
_entity_poly.pdbx_seq_one_letter_code
_entity_poly.pdbx_strand_id
1 'polypeptide(L)'
;KPVKIGFLRLYNEENTIIPCLMSVIGMTDIIVLIYSDIEDSSLELVRRYIKNNRLEKKFIIRRYPHKVFTQHAPEYRSGKGKPENTLAAYYEFGYKICRRLARFRNGFIFKIDADQIYMNNCFARAEEMMKKKKYAVIINSSGGYNGYVTEGKFYSLCRRPRHGCLNGECGDHLIISNAFAEFVRFSMSVTDDHAWEVLSLPKAFSRFVKPFCGIMWFHFNHKPLKEGRLCPFTPAQYA
;
A
#
# COMPACT_ATOMS: atom_id res chain seq x y z
N LYS A 1 -2.80 -24.48 -5.90
CA LYS A 1 -2.09 -23.58 -4.99
C LYS A 1 -2.82 -22.25 -4.95
N PRO A 2 -3.08 -21.65 -3.77
CA PRO A 2 -3.66 -20.32 -3.67
C PRO A 2 -2.78 -19.28 -4.39
N VAL A 3 -3.40 -18.38 -5.12
CA VAL A 3 -2.70 -17.29 -5.83
C VAL A 3 -2.60 -16.07 -4.93
N LYS A 4 -1.40 -15.52 -4.79
CA LYS A 4 -1.08 -14.33 -4.01
C LYS A 4 -0.75 -13.18 -4.96
N ILE A 5 -1.59 -12.17 -4.97
CA ILE A 5 -1.48 -11.01 -5.85
C ILE A 5 -1.03 -9.82 -5.04
N GLY A 6 0.14 -9.26 -5.35
CA GLY A 6 0.58 -7.97 -4.85
C GLY A 6 -0.07 -6.86 -5.68
N PHE A 7 -0.73 -5.91 -5.04
CA PHE A 7 -1.27 -4.73 -5.67
C PHE A 7 -0.44 -3.52 -5.24
N LEU A 8 0.43 -3.04 -6.12
CA LEU A 8 1.43 -2.02 -5.85
C LEU A 8 1.15 -0.74 -6.63
N ARG A 9 1.12 0.37 -5.91
CA ARG A 9 1.08 1.73 -6.45
C ARG A 9 2.47 2.34 -6.44
N LEU A 10 2.88 2.93 -7.56
CA LEU A 10 4.17 3.61 -7.70
C LEU A 10 3.97 5.08 -8.04
N TYR A 11 4.61 5.97 -7.25
CA TYR A 11 4.69 7.40 -7.50
C TYR A 11 5.94 8.00 -6.85
N ASN A 12 6.97 8.30 -7.67
CA ASN A 12 8.20 8.98 -7.23
C ASN A 12 8.87 8.35 -5.98
N GLU A 13 9.21 7.06 -6.06
CA GLU A 13 9.77 6.29 -4.96
C GLU A 13 11.13 5.65 -5.31
N GLU A 14 12.01 6.40 -6.00
CA GLU A 14 13.31 5.87 -6.47
C GLU A 14 14.20 5.32 -5.35
N ASN A 15 14.10 5.87 -4.13
CA ASN A 15 14.91 5.45 -3.00
C ASN A 15 14.37 4.21 -2.27
N THR A 16 13.07 3.90 -2.42
CA THR A 16 12.39 2.88 -1.61
C THR A 16 11.83 1.72 -2.41
N ILE A 17 11.57 1.92 -3.71
CA ILE A 17 10.90 0.91 -4.52
C ILE A 17 11.66 -0.41 -4.60
N ILE A 18 12.98 -0.42 -4.71
CA ILE A 18 13.74 -1.66 -4.80
C ILE A 18 13.72 -2.44 -3.46
N PRO A 19 14.03 -1.83 -2.29
CA PRO A 19 13.81 -2.46 -1.00
C PRO A 19 12.38 -2.98 -0.79
N CYS A 20 11.37 -2.22 -1.21
CA CYS A 20 9.97 -2.66 -1.17
C CYS A 20 9.77 -3.95 -1.98
N LEU A 21 10.17 -3.95 -3.25
CA LEU A 21 10.05 -5.13 -4.12
C LEU A 21 10.78 -6.35 -3.55
N MET A 22 11.99 -6.19 -3.05
CA MET A 22 12.74 -7.26 -2.41
C MET A 22 11.99 -7.87 -1.23
N SER A 23 11.28 -7.06 -0.46
CA SER A 23 10.52 -7.53 0.70
C SER A 23 9.25 -8.31 0.34
N VAL A 24 8.64 -8.04 -0.83
CA VAL A 24 7.34 -8.64 -1.21
C VAL A 24 7.44 -9.71 -2.29
N ILE A 25 8.56 -9.78 -3.02
CA ILE A 25 8.69 -10.68 -4.18
C ILE A 25 8.55 -12.16 -3.81
N GLY A 26 9.03 -12.57 -2.65
CA GLY A 26 8.90 -13.93 -2.12
C GLY A 26 7.49 -14.27 -1.63
N MET A 27 6.69 -13.26 -1.29
CA MET A 27 5.35 -13.43 -0.71
C MET A 27 4.24 -13.46 -1.76
N THR A 28 4.50 -12.99 -2.97
CA THR A 28 3.51 -12.85 -4.04
C THR A 28 3.81 -13.79 -5.21
N ASP A 29 2.79 -14.24 -5.90
CA ASP A 29 2.92 -15.00 -7.16
C ASP A 29 2.89 -14.05 -8.37
N ILE A 30 2.09 -12.98 -8.28
CA ILE A 30 1.95 -11.93 -9.31
C ILE A 30 1.97 -10.58 -8.61
N ILE A 31 2.61 -9.58 -9.22
CA ILE A 31 2.57 -8.19 -8.78
C ILE A 31 1.91 -7.35 -9.89
N VAL A 32 0.79 -6.73 -9.55
CA VAL A 32 0.16 -5.71 -10.37
C VAL A 32 0.69 -4.36 -9.91
N LEU A 33 1.55 -3.77 -10.71
CA LEU A 33 2.12 -2.45 -10.47
C LEU A 33 1.38 -1.44 -11.34
N ILE A 34 0.80 -0.43 -10.70
CA ILE A 34 0.22 0.71 -11.39
C ILE A 34 1.04 1.97 -11.13
N TYR A 35 1.12 2.83 -12.12
CA TYR A 35 1.77 4.13 -12.01
C TYR A 35 1.01 5.19 -12.81
N SER A 36 1.19 6.43 -12.46
CA SER A 36 0.67 7.60 -13.17
C SER A 36 1.85 8.44 -13.69
N ASP A 37 1.85 9.72 -13.42
CA ASP A 37 2.94 10.60 -13.81
C ASP A 37 4.12 10.39 -12.84
N ILE A 38 5.23 9.86 -13.36
CA ILE A 38 6.47 9.63 -12.60
C ILE A 38 7.52 10.60 -13.13
N GLU A 39 8.13 11.35 -12.22
CA GLU A 39 9.12 12.40 -12.50
C GLU A 39 10.54 11.97 -12.10
N ASP A 40 10.68 10.85 -11.36
CA ASP A 40 11.96 10.31 -10.92
C ASP A 40 12.31 8.98 -11.64
N SER A 41 13.40 8.33 -11.24
CA SER A 41 13.88 7.10 -11.83
C SER A 41 13.13 5.83 -11.38
N SER A 42 12.07 5.93 -10.57
CA SER A 42 11.39 4.78 -9.95
C SER A 42 10.99 3.71 -10.95
N LEU A 43 10.36 4.09 -12.06
CA LEU A 43 9.87 3.13 -13.06
C LEU A 43 11.01 2.45 -13.82
N GLU A 44 12.08 3.18 -14.10
CA GLU A 44 13.28 2.63 -14.74
C GLU A 44 13.96 1.60 -13.82
N LEU A 45 14.11 1.95 -12.54
CA LEU A 45 14.66 1.05 -11.52
C LEU A 45 13.85 -0.25 -11.42
N VAL A 46 12.52 -0.16 -11.41
CA VAL A 46 11.64 -1.34 -11.42
C VAL A 46 11.89 -2.20 -12.66
N ARG A 47 11.90 -1.61 -13.86
CA ARG A 47 12.11 -2.35 -15.11
C ARG A 47 13.46 -3.03 -15.14
N ARG A 48 14.51 -2.34 -14.71
CA ARG A 48 15.86 -2.90 -14.61
C ARG A 48 15.93 -4.04 -13.60
N TYR A 49 15.31 -3.88 -12.43
CA TYR A 49 15.23 -4.92 -11.41
C TYR A 49 14.52 -6.19 -11.94
N ILE A 50 13.38 -6.03 -12.60
CA ILE A 50 12.62 -7.14 -13.20
C ILE A 50 13.48 -7.89 -14.22
N LYS A 51 14.11 -7.18 -15.15
CA LYS A 51 14.96 -7.76 -16.19
C LYS A 51 16.16 -8.50 -15.60
N ASN A 52 16.88 -7.86 -14.68
CA ASN A 52 18.09 -8.45 -14.08
C ASN A 52 17.80 -9.71 -13.27
N ASN A 53 16.60 -9.83 -12.70
CA ASN A 53 16.18 -10.97 -11.89
C ASN A 53 15.25 -11.95 -12.63
N ARG A 54 15.02 -11.76 -13.94
CA ARG A 54 14.15 -12.61 -14.78
C ARG A 54 12.74 -12.77 -14.24
N LEU A 55 12.15 -11.66 -13.82
CA LEU A 55 10.84 -11.62 -13.12
C LEU A 55 9.68 -11.17 -14.04
N GLU A 56 9.86 -11.09 -15.35
CA GLU A 56 8.90 -10.54 -16.31
C GLU A 56 7.51 -11.22 -16.18
N LYS A 57 7.50 -12.53 -15.98
CA LYS A 57 6.27 -13.32 -15.84
C LYS A 57 5.52 -13.03 -14.53
N LYS A 58 6.18 -12.41 -13.55
CA LYS A 58 5.62 -12.11 -12.25
C LYS A 58 4.97 -10.72 -12.19
N PHE A 59 5.26 -9.84 -13.15
CA PHE A 59 4.80 -8.45 -13.12
C PHE A 59 3.78 -8.15 -14.21
N ILE A 60 2.75 -7.40 -13.83
CA ILE A 60 1.83 -6.72 -14.72
C ILE A 60 1.96 -5.23 -14.44
N ILE A 61 2.62 -4.50 -15.33
CA ILE A 61 2.82 -3.05 -15.17
C ILE A 61 1.81 -2.32 -16.05
N ARG A 62 1.08 -1.35 -15.47
CA ARG A 62 0.07 -0.55 -16.19
C ARG A 62 0.18 0.92 -15.82
N ARG A 63 0.15 1.77 -16.86
CA ARG A 63 0.02 3.21 -16.67
C ARG A 63 -1.45 3.56 -16.46
N TYR A 64 -1.73 4.38 -15.47
CA TYR A 64 -3.01 5.06 -15.32
C TYR A 64 -3.05 6.27 -16.24
N PRO A 65 -4.12 6.47 -17.05
CA PRO A 65 -4.10 7.46 -18.11
C PRO A 65 -4.36 8.89 -17.63
N HIS A 66 -4.76 9.08 -16.37
CA HIS A 66 -5.12 10.38 -15.83
C HIS A 66 -4.11 10.85 -14.77
N LYS A 67 -3.99 12.18 -14.59
CA LYS A 67 -3.25 12.77 -13.47
C LYS A 67 -3.94 12.39 -12.16
N VAL A 68 -3.16 12.04 -11.14
CA VAL A 68 -3.67 11.73 -9.81
C VAL A 68 -3.34 12.89 -8.87
N PHE A 69 -4.37 13.40 -8.21
CA PHE A 69 -4.21 14.44 -7.20
C PHE A 69 -3.66 13.84 -5.90
N THR A 70 -2.76 14.58 -5.25
CA THR A 70 -2.28 14.24 -3.90
C THR A 70 -3.36 14.46 -2.85
N GLN A 71 -3.16 13.91 -1.66
CA GLN A 71 -4.14 13.97 -0.55
C GLN A 71 -4.50 15.41 -0.13
N HIS A 72 -3.61 16.37 -0.35
CA HIS A 72 -3.80 17.78 0.01
C HIS A 72 -4.16 18.68 -1.17
N ALA A 73 -4.43 18.11 -2.34
CA ALA A 73 -4.70 18.90 -3.54
C ALA A 73 -5.94 19.79 -3.37
N PRO A 74 -5.85 21.08 -3.71
CA PRO A 74 -6.96 22.03 -3.55
C PRO A 74 -8.18 21.67 -4.39
N GLU A 75 -8.00 20.88 -5.43
CA GLU A 75 -9.08 20.39 -6.29
C GLU A 75 -10.11 19.56 -5.55
N TYR A 76 -9.71 18.84 -4.50
CA TYR A 76 -10.66 18.10 -3.65
C TYR A 76 -11.59 19.02 -2.88
N ARG A 77 -11.08 20.18 -2.41
CA ARG A 77 -11.84 21.16 -1.62
C ARG A 77 -12.75 22.01 -2.49
N SER A 78 -12.29 22.36 -3.67
CA SER A 78 -13.06 23.22 -4.59
C SER A 78 -14.18 22.50 -5.32
N GLY A 79 -14.27 21.17 -5.24
CA GLY A 79 -15.18 20.36 -6.04
C GLY A 79 -14.90 20.39 -7.54
N LYS A 80 -13.77 20.96 -7.96
CA LYS A 80 -13.37 21.08 -9.38
C LYS A 80 -12.60 19.87 -9.90
N GLY A 81 -12.25 18.93 -9.03
CA GLY A 81 -11.55 17.72 -9.41
C GLY A 81 -12.46 16.77 -10.19
N LYS A 82 -11.95 16.24 -11.29
CA LYS A 82 -12.65 15.17 -12.02
C LYS A 82 -12.55 13.86 -11.25
N PRO A 83 -13.60 13.01 -11.25
CA PRO A 83 -13.59 11.73 -10.53
C PRO A 83 -12.38 10.84 -10.87
N GLU A 84 -11.95 10.83 -12.15
CA GLU A 84 -10.81 10.07 -12.62
C GLU A 84 -9.46 10.55 -12.08
N ASN A 85 -9.37 11.76 -11.57
CA ASN A 85 -8.13 12.30 -10.99
C ASN A 85 -7.97 11.95 -9.49
N THR A 86 -8.89 11.18 -8.93
CA THR A 86 -8.87 10.82 -7.51
C THR A 86 -7.97 9.62 -7.23
N LEU A 87 -7.44 9.54 -6.00
CA LEU A 87 -6.72 8.37 -5.52
C LEU A 87 -7.58 7.11 -5.60
N ALA A 88 -8.86 7.19 -5.25
CA ALA A 88 -9.77 6.04 -5.32
C ALA A 88 -9.93 5.51 -6.75
N ALA A 89 -10.06 6.38 -7.75
CA ALA A 89 -10.13 5.96 -9.15
C ALA A 89 -8.82 5.31 -9.62
N TYR A 90 -7.69 5.84 -9.19
CA TYR A 90 -6.39 5.26 -9.44
C TYR A 90 -6.25 3.86 -8.83
N TYR A 91 -6.63 3.68 -7.57
CA TYR A 91 -6.65 2.37 -6.93
C TYR A 91 -7.62 1.41 -7.63
N GLU A 92 -8.84 1.87 -7.92
CA GLU A 92 -9.86 1.03 -8.58
C GLU A 92 -9.42 0.55 -9.96
N PHE A 93 -8.67 1.36 -10.70
CA PHE A 93 -8.08 0.97 -11.99
C PHE A 93 -7.17 -0.25 -11.84
N GLY A 94 -6.21 -0.22 -10.93
CA GLY A 94 -5.31 -1.36 -10.70
C GLY A 94 -6.02 -2.54 -10.05
N TYR A 95 -6.93 -2.26 -9.13
CA TYR A 95 -7.68 -3.29 -8.44
C TYR A 95 -8.60 -4.09 -9.38
N LYS A 96 -9.12 -3.48 -10.45
CA LYS A 96 -9.83 -4.22 -11.51
C LYS A 96 -8.97 -5.32 -12.15
N ILE A 97 -7.68 -5.07 -12.30
CA ILE A 97 -6.75 -6.09 -12.82
C ILE A 97 -6.59 -7.21 -11.79
N CYS A 98 -6.38 -6.86 -10.54
CA CYS A 98 -6.28 -7.84 -9.44
C CYS A 98 -7.53 -8.70 -9.33
N ARG A 99 -8.73 -8.12 -9.42
CA ARG A 99 -10.00 -8.86 -9.43
C ARG A 99 -10.09 -9.88 -10.56
N ARG A 100 -9.72 -9.50 -11.77
CA ARG A 100 -9.71 -10.42 -12.92
C ARG A 100 -8.76 -11.60 -12.70
N LEU A 101 -7.59 -11.35 -12.13
CA LEU A 101 -6.62 -12.38 -11.80
C LEU A 101 -7.09 -13.28 -10.65
N ALA A 102 -7.79 -12.70 -9.68
CA ALA A 102 -8.33 -13.39 -8.51
C ALA A 102 -9.56 -14.25 -8.85
N ARG A 103 -10.28 -13.92 -9.93
CA ARG A 103 -11.53 -14.57 -10.31
C ARG A 103 -11.34 -16.07 -10.45
N PHE A 104 -12.22 -16.83 -9.77
CA PHE A 104 -12.19 -18.29 -9.72
C PHE A 104 -10.92 -18.91 -9.13
N ARG A 105 -10.11 -18.13 -8.41
CA ARG A 105 -8.89 -18.63 -7.76
C ARG A 105 -8.94 -18.39 -6.26
N ASN A 106 -8.57 -19.39 -5.50
CA ASN A 106 -8.31 -19.20 -4.08
C ASN A 106 -7.03 -18.35 -3.88
N GLY A 107 -6.96 -17.59 -2.79
CA GLY A 107 -5.78 -16.82 -2.45
C GLY A 107 -6.11 -15.43 -1.93
N PHE A 108 -5.18 -14.50 -2.12
CA PHE A 108 -5.23 -13.19 -1.49
C PHE A 108 -4.69 -12.10 -2.40
N ILE A 109 -5.23 -10.89 -2.24
CA ILE A 109 -4.70 -9.65 -2.80
C ILE A 109 -4.11 -8.85 -1.63
N PHE A 110 -2.84 -8.45 -1.75
CA PHE A 110 -2.13 -7.61 -0.79
C PHE A 110 -1.98 -6.21 -1.35
N LYS A 111 -2.51 -5.19 -0.65
CA LYS A 111 -2.19 -3.79 -0.97
C LYS A 111 -0.75 -3.52 -0.52
N ILE A 112 0.05 -2.93 -1.41
CA ILE A 112 1.46 -2.65 -1.20
C ILE A 112 1.71 -1.19 -1.58
N ASP A 113 2.34 -0.42 -0.71
CA ASP A 113 2.83 0.91 -1.01
C ASP A 113 4.34 0.89 -1.21
N ALA A 114 4.82 1.64 -2.19
CA ALA A 114 6.19 1.55 -2.70
C ALA A 114 7.25 2.11 -1.73
N ASP A 115 6.83 2.88 -0.75
CA ASP A 115 7.67 3.48 0.29
C ASP A 115 7.75 2.65 1.57
N GLN A 116 7.43 1.34 1.47
CA GLN A 116 7.37 0.46 2.63
C GLN A 116 8.17 -0.83 2.42
N ILE A 117 8.76 -1.34 3.51
CA ILE A 117 9.39 -2.66 3.58
C ILE A 117 8.52 -3.57 4.44
N TYR A 118 8.12 -4.70 3.90
CA TYR A 118 7.16 -5.62 4.52
C TYR A 118 7.84 -6.77 5.25
N MET A 119 7.24 -7.17 6.36
CA MET A 119 7.73 -8.27 7.19
C MET A 119 7.01 -9.58 6.86
N ASN A 120 7.73 -10.54 6.31
CA ASN A 120 7.18 -11.83 5.86
C ASN A 120 6.39 -12.59 6.93
N ASN A 121 6.87 -12.61 8.18
CA ASN A 121 6.21 -13.34 9.26
C ASN A 121 4.82 -12.78 9.59
N CYS A 122 4.63 -11.45 9.51
CA CYS A 122 3.33 -10.82 9.77
C CYS A 122 2.32 -11.14 8.67
N PHE A 123 2.76 -11.12 7.41
CA PHE A 123 1.90 -11.54 6.30
C PHE A 123 1.50 -13.02 6.39
N ALA A 124 2.42 -13.90 6.74
CA ALA A 124 2.12 -15.32 6.95
C ALA A 124 1.07 -15.53 8.05
N ARG A 125 1.18 -14.81 9.17
CA ARG A 125 0.20 -14.87 10.26
C ARG A 125 -1.17 -14.35 9.84
N ALA A 126 -1.23 -13.22 9.12
CA ALA A 126 -2.48 -12.68 8.62
C ALA A 126 -3.13 -13.62 7.61
N GLU A 127 -2.35 -14.23 6.71
CA GLU A 127 -2.82 -15.25 5.75
C GLU A 127 -3.39 -16.48 6.48
N GLU A 128 -2.72 -16.96 7.51
CA GLU A 128 -3.20 -18.07 8.34
C GLU A 128 -4.54 -17.72 9.03
N MET A 129 -4.65 -16.52 9.58
CA MET A 129 -5.88 -16.04 10.20
C MET A 129 -7.03 -16.01 9.21
N MET A 130 -6.79 -15.51 7.98
CA MET A 130 -7.80 -15.49 6.91
C MET A 130 -8.25 -16.91 6.51
N LYS A 131 -7.32 -17.83 6.37
CA LYS A 131 -7.63 -19.23 6.03
C LYS A 131 -8.51 -19.90 7.09
N LYS A 132 -8.16 -19.75 8.36
CA LYS A 132 -8.88 -20.37 9.50
C LYS A 132 -10.28 -19.82 9.68
N LYS A 133 -10.48 -18.52 9.49
CA LYS A 133 -11.72 -17.82 9.86
C LYS A 133 -12.56 -17.34 8.66
N LYS A 134 -12.11 -17.61 7.43
CA LYS A 134 -12.81 -17.19 6.19
C LYS A 134 -13.13 -15.69 6.17
N TYR A 135 -12.19 -14.86 6.63
CA TYR A 135 -12.36 -13.42 6.57
C TYR A 135 -12.32 -12.89 5.13
N ALA A 136 -13.09 -11.84 4.86
CA ALA A 136 -13.10 -11.16 3.58
C ALA A 136 -11.89 -10.23 3.43
N VAL A 137 -11.62 -9.47 4.50
CA VAL A 137 -10.55 -8.47 4.54
C VAL A 137 -9.91 -8.49 5.91
N ILE A 138 -8.59 -8.44 5.92
CA ILE A 138 -7.80 -8.10 7.11
C ILE A 138 -7.24 -6.72 6.90
N ILE A 139 -7.50 -5.84 7.86
CA ILE A 139 -6.96 -4.49 7.93
C ILE A 139 -5.88 -4.50 9.00
N ASN A 140 -4.70 -3.96 8.71
CA ASN A 140 -3.71 -3.79 9.76
C ASN A 140 -4.13 -2.66 10.71
N SER A 141 -4.46 -3.02 11.94
CA SER A 141 -4.86 -2.08 12.99
C SER A 141 -3.68 -1.54 13.81
N SER A 142 -2.54 -2.19 13.73
CA SER A 142 -1.36 -1.82 14.53
C SER A 142 -0.43 -0.86 13.81
N GLY A 143 -0.70 -0.58 12.54
CA GLY A 143 0.16 0.24 11.71
C GLY A 143 1.50 -0.43 11.38
N GLY A 144 2.37 0.36 10.77
CA GLY A 144 3.77 0.05 10.60
C GLY A 144 4.62 0.94 11.47
N TYR A 145 5.90 0.70 11.48
CA TYR A 145 6.85 1.65 12.03
C TYR A 145 7.13 2.73 10.99
N ASN A 146 6.74 3.96 11.32
CA ASN A 146 7.19 5.15 10.59
C ASN A 146 8.59 5.50 11.04
N GLY A 147 9.47 5.82 10.10
CA GLY A 147 10.82 6.21 10.44
C GLY A 147 11.65 6.60 9.23
N TYR A 148 12.89 6.85 9.46
CA TYR A 148 13.87 7.17 8.44
C TYR A 148 15.18 6.43 8.69
N VAL A 149 15.97 6.26 7.63
CA VAL A 149 17.30 5.66 7.71
C VAL A 149 18.34 6.74 7.52
N THR A 150 19.25 6.86 8.47
CA THR A 150 20.46 7.67 8.36
C THR A 150 21.64 6.95 8.99
N GLU A 151 22.83 7.09 8.41
CA GLU A 151 24.07 6.44 8.88
C GLU A 151 23.91 4.92 9.11
N GLY A 152 23.10 4.26 8.26
CA GLY A 152 22.85 2.82 8.35
C GLY A 152 21.96 2.39 9.51
N LYS A 153 21.36 3.32 10.25
CA LYS A 153 20.45 3.05 11.36
C LYS A 153 19.03 3.47 11.00
N PHE A 154 18.05 2.67 11.45
CA PHE A 154 16.63 3.00 11.35
C PHE A 154 16.18 3.71 12.63
N TYR A 155 15.65 4.91 12.48
CA TYR A 155 15.09 5.71 13.56
C TYR A 155 13.56 5.68 13.43
N SER A 156 12.90 5.05 14.38
CA SER A 156 11.43 4.94 14.40
C SER A 156 10.79 6.12 15.11
N LEU A 157 9.72 6.63 14.54
CA LEU A 157 8.79 7.56 15.19
C LEU A 157 7.91 6.78 16.19
N CYS A 158 8.49 6.30 17.29
CA CYS A 158 7.72 5.64 18.32
C CYS A 158 6.94 6.65 19.16
N ARG A 159 5.67 6.88 18.82
CA ARG A 159 4.73 7.39 19.83
C ARG A 159 4.21 6.20 20.63
N ARG A 160 4.14 6.35 21.96
CA ARG A 160 3.52 5.33 22.83
C ARG A 160 2.12 5.00 22.29
N PRO A 161 1.75 3.72 22.18
CA PRO A 161 0.46 3.34 21.64
C PRO A 161 -0.67 3.96 22.48
N ARG A 162 -1.54 4.74 21.85
CA ARG A 162 -2.83 5.11 22.42
C ARG A 162 -3.83 4.06 21.96
N HIS A 163 -4.50 3.40 22.89
CA HIS A 163 -5.58 2.43 22.64
C HIS A 163 -5.21 1.19 21.82
N GLY A 164 -4.06 0.60 22.06
CA GLY A 164 -3.68 -0.68 21.43
C GLY A 164 -3.22 -0.60 19.96
N CYS A 165 -3.18 0.58 19.37
CA CYS A 165 -2.56 0.83 18.08
C CYS A 165 -1.13 1.33 18.29
N LEU A 166 -0.15 0.63 17.75
CA LEU A 166 1.21 1.13 17.62
C LEU A 166 1.20 2.19 16.51
N ASN A 167 1.48 3.45 16.88
CA ASN A 167 1.84 4.54 15.96
C ASN A 167 0.83 5.02 14.90
N GLY A 168 -0.45 5.11 15.21
CA GLY A 168 -1.34 6.09 14.57
C GLY A 168 -1.71 5.93 13.09
N GLU A 169 -1.11 5.03 12.33
CA GLU A 169 -1.51 4.70 10.98
C GLU A 169 -2.34 3.42 10.99
N CYS A 170 -3.61 3.56 11.28
CA CYS A 170 -4.56 2.46 11.27
C CYS A 170 -5.25 2.38 9.91
N GLY A 171 -5.30 1.19 9.33
CA GLY A 171 -6.29 0.87 8.29
C GLY A 171 -5.89 1.06 6.85
N ASP A 172 -4.66 1.43 6.56
CA ASP A 172 -4.22 1.70 5.19
C ASP A 172 -3.78 0.43 4.43
N HIS A 173 -3.37 -0.61 5.12
CA HIS A 173 -2.86 -1.84 4.51
C HIS A 173 -3.83 -2.99 4.64
N LEU A 174 -4.10 -3.63 3.51
CA LEU A 174 -5.19 -4.55 3.34
C LEU A 174 -4.70 -5.87 2.77
N ILE A 175 -5.23 -6.95 3.34
CA ILE A 175 -5.19 -8.28 2.73
C ILE A 175 -6.63 -8.67 2.43
N ILE A 176 -6.93 -8.90 1.16
CA ILE A 176 -8.27 -9.19 0.67
C ILE A 176 -8.30 -10.64 0.20
N SER A 177 -9.25 -11.43 0.70
CA SER A 177 -9.49 -12.77 0.17
C SER A 177 -10.02 -12.70 -1.25
N ASN A 178 -9.49 -13.52 -2.16
CA ASN A 178 -9.94 -13.59 -3.54
C ASN A 178 -11.44 -13.90 -3.68
N ALA A 179 -11.99 -14.65 -2.73
CA ALA A 179 -13.43 -14.96 -2.68
C ALA A 179 -14.31 -13.71 -2.52
N PHE A 180 -13.77 -12.64 -1.97
CA PHE A 180 -14.49 -11.38 -1.74
C PHE A 180 -14.01 -10.22 -2.63
N ALA A 181 -13.04 -10.47 -3.49
CA ALA A 181 -12.41 -9.41 -4.31
C ALA A 181 -13.42 -8.64 -5.19
N GLU A 182 -14.47 -9.31 -5.68
CA GLU A 182 -15.51 -8.66 -6.50
C GLU A 182 -16.38 -7.67 -5.71
N PHE A 183 -16.43 -7.77 -4.39
CA PHE A 183 -17.27 -6.92 -3.53
C PHE A 183 -16.53 -5.70 -2.96
N VAL A 184 -15.21 -5.71 -3.03
CA VAL A 184 -14.38 -4.61 -2.54
C VAL A 184 -14.35 -3.48 -3.57
N ARG A 185 -14.44 -2.25 -3.11
CA ARG A 185 -14.31 -1.02 -3.89
C ARG A 185 -13.45 -0.01 -3.14
N PHE A 186 -12.85 0.88 -3.89
CA PHE A 186 -12.19 2.06 -3.32
C PHE A 186 -13.06 3.27 -3.55
N SER A 187 -13.23 4.09 -2.51
CA SER A 187 -13.94 5.35 -2.53
C SER A 187 -13.09 6.43 -1.88
N MET A 188 -13.46 7.70 -2.06
CA MET A 188 -12.79 8.81 -1.38
C MET A 188 -13.49 9.13 -0.09
N SER A 189 -12.71 9.36 0.96
CA SER A 189 -13.13 10.12 2.13
C SER A 189 -12.48 11.49 2.06
N VAL A 190 -13.26 12.54 2.17
CA VAL A 190 -12.79 13.91 2.08
C VAL A 190 -13.20 14.66 3.35
N THR A 191 -12.22 15.32 3.98
CA THR A 191 -12.42 16.26 5.08
C THR A 191 -11.91 17.63 4.65
N ASP A 192 -12.04 18.62 5.52
CA ASP A 192 -11.59 20.00 5.25
C ASP A 192 -10.09 20.07 4.90
N ASP A 193 -9.29 19.19 5.48
CA ASP A 193 -7.83 19.23 5.33
C ASP A 193 -7.22 18.13 4.46
N HIS A 194 -7.93 17.01 4.29
CA HIS A 194 -7.37 15.82 3.67
C HIS A 194 -8.40 15.10 2.81
N ALA A 195 -7.90 14.43 1.77
CA ALA A 195 -8.67 13.48 0.98
C ALA A 195 -7.87 12.19 0.84
N TRP A 196 -8.45 11.06 1.24
CA TRP A 196 -7.79 9.76 1.13
C TRP A 196 -8.75 8.69 0.58
N GLU A 197 -8.16 7.67 0.03
CA GLU A 197 -8.91 6.50 -0.39
C GLU A 197 -9.30 5.65 0.81
N VAL A 198 -10.52 5.14 0.78
CA VAL A 198 -11.03 4.19 1.74
C VAL A 198 -11.55 2.95 1.03
N LEU A 199 -11.35 1.80 1.67
CA LEU A 199 -11.93 0.55 1.22
C LEU A 199 -13.40 0.50 1.66
N SER A 200 -14.27 0.18 0.72
CA SER A 200 -15.69 -0.06 0.99
C SER A 200 -16.09 -1.49 0.66
N LEU A 201 -16.93 -2.05 1.51
CA LEU A 201 -17.58 -3.34 1.37
C LEU A 201 -19.07 -3.20 1.60
N PRO A 202 -19.94 -4.00 0.93
CA PRO A 202 -21.35 -4.06 1.29
C PRO A 202 -21.52 -4.36 2.78
N LYS A 203 -22.48 -3.68 3.42
CA LYS A 203 -22.73 -3.80 4.87
C LYS A 203 -22.87 -5.26 5.35
N ALA A 204 -23.44 -6.13 4.52
CA ALA A 204 -23.56 -7.55 4.81
C ALA A 204 -22.21 -8.28 5.03
N PHE A 205 -21.11 -7.74 4.49
CA PHE A 205 -19.77 -8.31 4.62
C PHE A 205 -18.92 -7.66 5.70
N SER A 206 -19.39 -6.61 6.37
CA SER A 206 -18.64 -5.92 7.43
C SER A 206 -18.19 -6.84 8.57
N ARG A 207 -18.98 -7.87 8.90
CA ARG A 207 -18.66 -8.89 9.91
C ARG A 207 -17.43 -9.74 9.55
N PHE A 208 -17.04 -9.77 8.28
CA PHE A 208 -15.87 -10.53 7.79
C PHE A 208 -14.61 -9.65 7.68
N VAL A 209 -14.70 -8.38 8.05
CA VAL A 209 -13.54 -7.48 8.16
C VAL A 209 -12.95 -7.63 9.56
N LYS A 210 -11.65 -7.90 9.64
CA LYS A 210 -10.96 -8.09 10.93
C LYS A 210 -9.70 -7.26 11.01
N PRO A 211 -9.45 -6.63 12.15
CA PRO A 211 -8.16 -6.03 12.44
C PRO A 211 -7.11 -7.10 12.66
N PHE A 212 -5.90 -6.85 12.19
CA PHE A 212 -4.71 -7.62 12.50
C PHE A 212 -3.80 -6.78 13.40
N CYS A 213 -3.50 -7.29 14.58
CA CYS A 213 -2.59 -6.66 15.51
C CYS A 213 -1.18 -7.24 15.31
N GLY A 214 -0.28 -6.43 14.79
CA GLY A 214 1.12 -6.80 14.54
C GLY A 214 1.77 -5.83 13.56
N ILE A 215 3.09 -5.72 13.65
CA ILE A 215 3.85 -4.89 12.73
C ILE A 215 3.95 -5.62 11.40
N MET A 216 3.46 -4.99 10.34
CA MET A 216 3.50 -5.57 8.99
C MET A 216 4.56 -4.92 8.10
N TRP A 217 4.93 -3.67 8.35
CA TRP A 217 5.88 -2.94 7.51
C TRP A 217 6.66 -1.87 8.27
N PHE A 218 7.75 -1.43 7.66
CA PHE A 218 8.46 -0.20 7.98
C PHE A 218 8.18 0.82 6.89
N HIS A 219 7.68 1.99 7.24
CA HIS A 219 7.34 3.06 6.32
C HIS A 219 8.46 4.11 6.32
N PHE A 220 9.00 4.40 5.13
CA PHE A 220 10.07 5.37 4.93
C PHE A 220 9.50 6.68 4.43
N ASN A 221 9.28 7.62 5.31
CA ASN A 221 8.83 8.96 4.96
C ASN A 221 10.00 9.80 4.39
N HIS A 222 10.38 9.54 3.13
CA HIS A 222 11.45 10.28 2.45
C HIS A 222 11.02 11.61 1.82
N LYS A 223 9.76 11.97 1.87
CA LYS A 223 9.25 13.23 1.30
C LYS A 223 9.95 14.49 1.77
N PRO A 224 10.44 14.61 3.01
CA PRO A 224 11.22 15.76 3.44
C PRO A 224 12.54 15.96 2.69
N LEU A 225 13.16 14.88 2.21
CA LEU A 225 14.43 14.96 1.49
C LEU A 225 14.26 15.43 0.03
N LYS A 226 13.14 15.15 -0.60
CA LYS A 226 12.83 15.59 -1.97
C LYS A 226 12.54 17.09 -2.08
N GLU A 227 12.00 17.68 -1.03
CA GLU A 227 11.59 19.09 -1.02
C GLU A 227 12.66 20.04 -0.42
N GLY A 228 13.88 19.54 -0.14
CA GLY A 228 14.92 20.33 0.55
C GLY A 228 14.51 20.75 1.96
N ARG A 229 13.40 20.27 2.45
CA ARG A 229 12.97 20.48 3.84
C ARG A 229 13.74 19.49 4.69
N LEU A 230 14.62 20.00 5.53
CA LEU A 230 15.17 19.23 6.64
C LEU A 230 14.00 18.59 7.37
N CYS A 231 14.10 17.29 7.65
CA CYS A 231 13.17 16.64 8.55
C CYS A 231 13.04 17.55 9.79
N PRO A 232 11.83 17.99 10.17
CA PRO A 232 11.67 18.97 11.26
C PRO A 232 12.15 18.42 12.61
N PHE A 233 12.57 17.16 12.63
CA PHE A 233 13.06 16.47 13.80
C PHE A 233 14.50 16.01 13.58
N THR A 234 15.37 16.33 14.49
CA THR A 234 16.74 15.78 14.53
C THR A 234 16.70 14.30 14.95
N PRO A 235 17.73 13.49 14.64
CA PRO A 235 17.83 12.13 15.15
C PRO A 235 17.63 12.00 16.67
N ALA A 236 18.08 12.98 17.45
CA ALA A 236 17.87 13.02 18.90
C ALA A 236 16.40 13.16 19.33
N GLN A 237 15.50 13.61 18.45
CA GLN A 237 14.06 13.70 18.74
C GLN A 237 13.34 12.38 18.48
N TYR A 238 14.03 11.41 17.87
CA TYR A 238 13.54 10.07 17.57
C TYR A 238 14.21 8.98 18.43
N ALA A 239 15.27 9.31 19.15
CA ALA A 239 15.93 8.43 20.10
C ALA A 239 15.23 8.48 21.45
#